data_df66b23e7d84fd5eed983e9d5400bd4f
#
_entry.id   df66b23e7d84fd5eed983e9d5400bd4f
#
_cell.length_a   1.000
_cell.length_b   1.000
_cell.length_c   1.000
_cell.angle_alpha   90.00
_cell.angle_beta   90.00
_cell.angle_gamma   90.00
#
_symmetry.space_group_name_H-M   'P 1'
#
loop_
_entity.id
_entity.type
_entity.pdbx_description
1 polymer ?
#
loop_
_entity_poly.entity_id
_entity_poly.type
_entity_poly.pdbx_seq_one_letter_code
_entity_poly.pdbx_strand_id
1 'polypeptide(L)'
;MAKLKGIKAAMPFAIGAALHTWCGKAVKNPEKTSEIIAGFKHIEPGADAWISYGLVEPFEEGSFVHSLDGTAHLMFVKFSEKILPGAVRDKELATRLKKLFDQTGRAPTKQEYAQTRDEAEAYLLPKAFVRDTIMPILVYKDKIVFCTTSAKKMEQAHSIFNQLAQARKVDFEPHYFDFEHINFHMTQLAKDGVFHFDDEDYAYRFDAGTSGVFKRDDKATARIKDRDLSHADVQKLFDNSYHATEIGMTMFDTVEGKDAAQFTLTEKWVVKGLKLADKDELRTHEDAHATYWLYAKYIGVIVDLLREAMSEGGESADDEL
;
A
#
# COMPACT_ATOMS: atom_id res chain seq x y z
N MET A 1 20.54 4.58 -12.10
CA MET A 1 19.42 5.04 -11.24
C MET A 1 18.13 4.36 -11.64
N ALA A 2 17.50 3.60 -10.76
CA ALA A 2 16.16 3.07 -11.02
C ALA A 2 15.18 4.25 -11.13
N LYS A 3 14.38 4.30 -12.21
CA LYS A 3 13.34 5.32 -12.37
C LYS A 3 12.46 5.31 -11.12
N LEU A 4 12.51 6.37 -10.32
CA LEU A 4 11.64 6.56 -9.16
C LEU A 4 10.19 6.53 -9.65
N LYS A 5 9.46 5.51 -9.24
CA LYS A 5 8.04 5.36 -9.57
C LYS A 5 7.25 6.15 -8.54
N GLY A 6 6.36 7.02 -8.99
CA GLY A 6 5.42 7.71 -8.11
C GLY A 6 4.61 6.72 -7.25
N ILE A 7 4.12 7.19 -6.11
CA ILE A 7 3.26 6.41 -5.20
C ILE A 7 1.92 6.15 -5.89
N LYS A 8 1.54 4.87 -6.01
CA LYS A 8 0.27 4.46 -6.67
C LYS A 8 -0.75 3.90 -5.69
N ALA A 9 -0.36 3.68 -4.45
CA ALA A 9 -1.21 3.12 -3.43
C ALA A 9 -0.77 3.55 -2.05
N ALA A 10 -1.72 3.59 -1.11
CA ALA A 10 -1.50 3.95 0.28
C ALA A 10 -2.40 3.10 1.19
N MET A 11 -1.82 2.53 2.24
CA MET A 11 -2.50 1.88 3.37
C MET A 11 -2.19 2.68 4.63
N PRO A 12 -3.08 3.53 5.10
CA PRO A 12 -2.86 4.34 6.29
C PRO A 12 -3.21 3.58 7.57
N PHE A 13 -2.49 3.91 8.66
CA PHE A 13 -2.74 3.45 10.01
C PHE A 13 -2.56 4.63 10.97
N ALA A 14 -3.40 4.70 11.99
CA ALA A 14 -3.22 5.65 13.08
C ALA A 14 -2.03 5.23 13.96
N ILE A 15 -1.21 6.18 14.39
CA ILE A 15 -0.11 5.98 15.33
C ILE A 15 0.02 7.16 16.28
N GLY A 16 0.69 6.95 17.41
CA GLY A 16 1.13 8.04 18.29
C GLY A 16 2.30 8.85 17.69
N ALA A 17 2.54 10.05 18.20
CA ALA A 17 3.57 10.96 17.71
C ALA A 17 5.03 10.50 17.98
N ALA A 18 5.23 9.40 18.72
CA ALA A 18 6.55 8.95 19.14
C ALA A 18 7.46 8.58 17.96
N LEU A 19 6.93 7.86 16.97
CA LEU A 19 7.69 7.47 15.78
C LEU A 19 8.09 8.69 14.95
N HIS A 20 7.17 9.62 14.71
CA HIS A 20 7.46 10.88 14.01
C HIS A 20 8.55 11.70 14.71
N THR A 21 8.46 11.82 16.05
CA THR A 21 9.47 12.50 16.87
C THR A 21 10.83 11.81 16.76
N TRP A 22 10.87 10.47 16.77
CA TRP A 22 12.09 9.71 16.56
C TRP A 22 12.68 9.95 15.17
N CYS A 23 11.85 9.93 14.11
CA CYS A 23 12.29 10.25 12.74
C CYS A 23 12.91 11.65 12.65
N GLY A 24 12.32 12.66 13.28
CA GLY A 24 12.87 14.01 13.31
C GLY A 24 14.25 14.12 14.01
N LYS A 25 14.49 13.28 15.03
CA LYS A 25 15.82 13.15 15.65
C LYS A 25 16.79 12.39 14.74
N ALA A 26 16.30 11.39 14.03
CA ALA A 26 17.08 10.57 13.10
C ALA A 26 17.64 11.40 11.94
N VAL A 27 16.82 12.27 11.35
CA VAL A 27 17.24 13.21 10.29
C VAL A 27 18.35 14.14 10.75
N LYS A 28 18.33 14.60 12.02
CA LYS A 28 19.35 15.50 12.60
C LYS A 28 20.67 14.79 12.91
N ASN A 29 20.66 13.46 13.03
CA ASN A 29 21.82 12.65 13.40
C ASN A 29 21.92 11.40 12.52
N PRO A 30 22.21 11.54 11.22
CA PRO A 30 22.15 10.43 10.26
C PRO A 30 23.16 9.31 10.57
N GLU A 31 24.39 9.64 11.00
CA GLU A 31 25.41 8.64 11.35
C GLU A 31 24.95 7.73 12.50
N LYS A 32 24.51 8.33 13.60
CA LYS A 32 23.98 7.57 14.75
C LYS A 32 22.74 6.75 14.38
N THR A 33 21.92 7.27 13.48
CA THR A 33 20.74 6.57 12.97
C THR A 33 21.14 5.38 12.12
N SER A 34 22.15 5.51 11.26
CA SER A 34 22.68 4.42 10.44
C SER A 34 23.21 3.27 11.30
N GLU A 35 23.90 3.55 12.40
CA GLU A 35 24.33 2.52 13.37
C GLU A 35 23.14 1.79 13.99
N ILE A 36 22.09 2.53 14.32
CA ILE A 36 20.85 2.00 14.90
C ILE A 36 20.13 1.10 13.92
N ILE A 37 20.04 1.53 12.68
CA ILE A 37 19.30 0.85 11.62
C ILE A 37 20.12 -0.28 10.99
N ALA A 38 21.41 -0.39 11.26
CA ALA A 38 22.30 -1.40 10.67
C ALA A 38 21.74 -2.83 10.75
N GLY A 39 21.06 -3.18 11.85
CA GLY A 39 20.41 -4.47 12.04
C GLY A 39 19.13 -4.69 11.20
N PHE A 40 18.59 -3.64 10.60
CA PHE A 40 17.36 -3.65 9.80
C PHE A 40 17.60 -3.33 8.33
N LYS A 41 18.88 -3.10 7.97
CA LYS A 41 19.29 -2.82 6.60
C LYS A 41 18.97 -4.02 5.70
N HIS A 42 18.52 -3.72 4.48
CA HIS A 42 18.28 -4.75 3.48
C HIS A 42 19.59 -5.52 3.16
N ILE A 43 19.47 -6.84 3.14
CA ILE A 43 20.51 -7.77 2.70
C ILE A 43 19.90 -8.62 1.60
N GLU A 44 20.65 -8.89 0.53
CA GLU A 44 20.18 -9.75 -0.56
C GLU A 44 19.80 -11.15 -0.07
N PRO A 45 18.79 -11.80 -0.67
CA PRO A 45 18.33 -13.10 -0.20
C PRO A 45 19.43 -14.16 -0.34
N GLY A 46 19.73 -14.84 0.74
CA GLY A 46 20.68 -15.95 0.77
C GLY A 46 20.34 -17.07 -0.21
N ALA A 47 21.23 -18.06 -0.35
CA ALA A 47 21.06 -19.17 -1.30
C ALA A 47 19.68 -19.86 -1.09
N ASP A 48 19.30 -20.10 0.15
CA ASP A 48 18.11 -20.87 0.52
C ASP A 48 16.88 -20.01 0.82
N ALA A 49 16.98 -18.69 0.70
CA ALA A 49 15.89 -17.76 0.98
C ALA A 49 15.17 -17.34 -0.30
N TRP A 50 13.83 -17.42 -0.30
CA TRP A 50 12.98 -16.93 -1.39
C TRP A 50 12.83 -15.42 -1.43
N ILE A 51 12.87 -14.79 -0.27
CA ILE A 51 12.64 -13.36 -0.10
C ILE A 51 13.54 -12.81 1.00
N SER A 52 14.01 -11.60 0.81
CA SER A 52 14.55 -10.76 1.87
C SER A 52 13.90 -9.38 1.82
N TYR A 53 13.87 -8.69 2.95
CA TYR A 53 13.38 -7.32 3.03
C TYR A 53 14.09 -6.57 4.15
N GLY A 54 14.21 -5.27 3.98
CA GLY A 54 14.89 -4.41 4.95
C GLY A 54 14.89 -2.96 4.50
N LEU A 55 15.37 -2.09 5.37
CA LEU A 55 15.47 -0.66 5.12
C LEU A 55 16.58 -0.34 4.12
N VAL A 56 16.33 0.63 3.24
CA VAL A 56 17.31 1.20 2.32
C VAL A 56 17.22 2.73 2.37
N GLU A 57 18.30 3.38 1.97
CA GLU A 57 18.38 4.83 1.91
C GLU A 57 17.46 5.37 0.80
N PRO A 58 16.63 6.39 1.07
CA PRO A 58 15.71 6.96 0.07
C PRO A 58 16.42 7.60 -1.12
N PHE A 59 17.54 8.33 -0.90
CA PHE A 59 18.18 9.15 -1.91
C PHE A 59 19.72 8.98 -1.98
N GLU A 60 20.26 7.88 -1.53
CA GLU A 60 21.73 7.62 -1.53
C GLU A 60 22.54 8.68 -0.73
N GLU A 61 21.92 9.31 0.27
CA GLU A 61 22.51 10.42 1.05
C GLU A 61 23.09 9.96 2.41
N GLY A 62 23.23 8.66 2.62
CA GLY A 62 23.70 8.10 3.90
C GLY A 62 22.67 8.16 5.03
N SER A 63 21.41 8.49 4.73
CA SER A 63 20.33 8.54 5.71
C SER A 63 19.17 7.62 5.32
N PHE A 64 18.69 6.83 6.28
CA PHE A 64 17.52 5.96 6.12
C PHE A 64 16.19 6.69 6.36
N VAL A 65 16.23 7.89 6.91
CA VAL A 65 15.06 8.73 7.17
C VAL A 65 15.28 10.07 6.50
N HIS A 66 14.37 10.47 5.65
CA HIS A 66 14.41 11.73 4.94
C HIS A 66 13.22 12.59 5.34
N SER A 67 13.43 13.89 5.60
CA SER A 67 12.36 14.82 5.93
C SER A 67 11.77 15.42 4.67
N LEU A 68 10.46 15.44 4.59
CA LEU A 68 9.69 16.09 3.53
C LEU A 68 9.12 17.42 4.07
N ASP A 69 10.01 18.39 4.30
CA ASP A 69 9.71 19.77 4.74
C ASP A 69 8.71 19.87 5.91
N GLY A 70 8.84 18.96 6.88
CA GLY A 70 7.99 18.92 8.07
C GLY A 70 6.60 18.30 7.87
N THR A 71 6.19 18.03 6.62
CA THR A 71 4.91 17.37 6.31
C THR A 71 4.92 15.91 6.78
N ALA A 72 5.97 15.18 6.41
CA ALA A 72 6.15 13.79 6.77
C ALA A 72 7.65 13.42 6.76
N HIS A 73 7.96 12.24 7.29
CA HIS A 73 9.26 11.60 7.07
C HIS A 73 9.10 10.43 6.11
N LEU A 74 10.05 10.32 5.18
CA LEU A 74 10.10 9.24 4.18
C LEU A 74 11.12 8.19 4.59
N MET A 75 10.73 6.94 4.50
CA MET A 75 11.59 5.76 4.64
C MET A 75 11.30 4.79 3.49
N PHE A 76 12.29 3.97 3.12
CA PHE A 76 12.12 2.94 2.10
C PHE A 76 12.36 1.56 2.67
N VAL A 77 11.47 0.63 2.33
CA VAL A 77 11.70 -0.82 2.49
C VAL A 77 11.91 -1.44 1.12
N LYS A 78 13.04 -2.09 0.93
CA LYS A 78 13.32 -2.90 -0.25
C LYS A 78 12.92 -4.34 0.03
N PHE A 79 12.25 -4.94 -0.93
CA PHE A 79 11.92 -6.37 -1.00
C PHE A 79 12.65 -6.97 -2.18
N SER A 80 13.45 -8.00 -1.94
CA SER A 80 14.12 -8.78 -2.98
C SER A 80 13.54 -10.18 -2.99
N GLU A 81 12.87 -10.55 -4.07
CA GLU A 81 12.13 -11.79 -4.23
C GLU A 81 12.74 -12.61 -5.38
N LYS A 82 13.11 -13.87 -5.09
CA LYS A 82 13.60 -14.79 -6.12
C LYS A 82 12.45 -15.25 -7.00
N ILE A 83 12.65 -15.16 -8.30
CA ILE A 83 11.69 -15.60 -9.31
C ILE A 83 12.22 -16.85 -9.98
N LEU A 84 11.48 -17.94 -9.84
CA LEU A 84 11.74 -19.19 -10.52
C LEU A 84 10.59 -19.46 -11.51
N PRO A 85 10.79 -19.25 -12.82
CA PRO A 85 9.78 -19.53 -13.82
C PRO A 85 9.33 -21.00 -13.79
N GLY A 86 8.02 -21.24 -13.85
CA GLY A 86 7.46 -22.59 -13.82
C GLY A 86 8.10 -23.52 -14.84
N ALA A 87 8.28 -23.06 -16.08
CA ALA A 87 8.90 -23.86 -17.14
C ALA A 87 10.35 -24.32 -16.81
N VAL A 88 11.13 -23.49 -16.10
CA VAL A 88 12.49 -23.86 -15.69
C VAL A 88 12.46 -24.92 -14.60
N ARG A 89 11.57 -24.74 -13.61
CA ARG A 89 11.35 -25.72 -12.54
C ARG A 89 10.86 -27.05 -13.11
N ASP A 90 9.85 -27.02 -13.98
CA ASP A 90 9.24 -28.21 -14.54
C ASP A 90 10.23 -29.00 -15.42
N LYS A 91 11.12 -28.31 -16.14
CA LYS A 91 12.21 -28.95 -16.90
C LYS A 91 13.20 -29.66 -15.99
N GLU A 92 13.64 -29.03 -14.92
CA GLU A 92 14.57 -29.66 -13.95
C GLU A 92 13.90 -30.82 -13.24
N LEU A 93 12.64 -30.67 -12.82
CA LEU A 93 11.84 -31.72 -12.20
C LEU A 93 11.72 -32.95 -13.15
N ALA A 94 11.38 -32.73 -14.41
CA ALA A 94 11.28 -33.80 -15.40
C ALA A 94 12.61 -34.56 -15.57
N THR A 95 13.72 -33.81 -15.57
CA THR A 95 15.06 -34.42 -15.66
C THR A 95 15.36 -35.31 -14.47
N ARG A 96 15.01 -34.88 -13.25
CA ARG A 96 15.22 -35.66 -12.03
C ARG A 96 14.28 -36.86 -11.92
N LEU A 97 13.01 -36.69 -12.29
CA LEU A 97 12.03 -37.79 -12.31
C LEU A 97 12.43 -38.88 -13.32
N LYS A 98 12.99 -38.50 -14.48
CA LYS A 98 13.53 -39.47 -15.45
C LYS A 98 14.66 -40.28 -14.82
N LYS A 99 15.62 -39.63 -14.16
CA LYS A 99 16.71 -40.32 -13.46
C LYS A 99 16.21 -41.28 -12.41
N LEU A 100 15.19 -40.86 -11.61
CA LEU A 100 14.59 -41.70 -10.61
C LEU A 100 13.90 -42.95 -11.23
N PHE A 101 13.20 -42.74 -12.35
CA PHE A 101 12.59 -43.84 -13.10
C PHE A 101 13.65 -44.85 -13.64
N ASP A 102 14.72 -44.33 -14.21
CA ASP A 102 15.82 -45.13 -14.74
C ASP A 102 16.52 -45.98 -13.63
N GLN A 103 16.54 -45.44 -12.39
CA GLN A 103 17.11 -46.13 -11.23
C GLN A 103 16.17 -47.17 -10.59
N THR A 104 14.88 -46.87 -10.56
CA THR A 104 13.90 -47.69 -9.83
C THR A 104 13.08 -48.66 -10.70
N GLY A 105 13.07 -48.40 -12.01
CA GLY A 105 12.27 -49.15 -12.98
C GLY A 105 10.75 -48.98 -12.84
N ARG A 106 10.28 -48.02 -12.01
CA ARG A 106 8.87 -47.72 -11.77
C ARG A 106 8.56 -46.24 -11.72
N ALA A 107 7.28 -45.94 -11.88
CA ALA A 107 6.81 -44.57 -11.69
C ALA A 107 7.02 -44.09 -10.22
N PRO A 108 7.37 -42.79 -10.01
CA PRO A 108 7.56 -42.25 -8.68
C PRO A 108 6.24 -42.24 -7.88
N THR A 109 6.32 -42.53 -6.60
CA THR A 109 5.22 -42.33 -5.66
C THR A 109 4.93 -40.86 -5.44
N LYS A 110 3.78 -40.49 -4.83
CA LYS A 110 3.45 -39.10 -4.51
C LYS A 110 4.51 -38.46 -3.60
N GLN A 111 5.07 -39.18 -2.66
CA GLN A 111 6.10 -38.73 -1.75
C GLN A 111 7.42 -38.48 -2.48
N GLU A 112 7.87 -39.41 -3.31
CA GLU A 112 9.09 -39.26 -4.13
C GLU A 112 8.96 -38.10 -5.11
N TYR A 113 7.78 -37.93 -5.72
CA TYR A 113 7.51 -36.77 -6.59
C TYR A 113 7.65 -35.45 -5.83
N ALA A 114 7.03 -35.32 -4.65
CA ALA A 114 7.10 -34.12 -3.81
C ALA A 114 8.56 -33.83 -3.41
N GLN A 115 9.27 -34.83 -2.91
CA GLN A 115 10.68 -34.70 -2.54
C GLN A 115 11.55 -34.26 -3.75
N THR A 116 11.37 -34.91 -4.91
CA THR A 116 12.12 -34.57 -6.13
C THR A 116 11.85 -33.13 -6.58
N ARG A 117 10.61 -32.66 -6.40
CA ARG A 117 10.24 -31.26 -6.68
C ARG A 117 10.96 -30.29 -5.75
N ASP A 118 10.96 -30.57 -4.45
CA ASP A 118 11.61 -29.73 -3.45
C ASP A 118 13.14 -29.68 -3.66
N GLU A 119 13.75 -30.82 -4.02
CA GLU A 119 15.16 -30.89 -4.41
C GLU A 119 15.46 -30.10 -5.68
N ALA A 120 14.56 -30.13 -6.69
CA ALA A 120 14.70 -29.33 -7.90
C ALA A 120 14.62 -27.84 -7.62
N GLU A 121 13.68 -27.43 -6.77
CA GLU A 121 13.53 -26.04 -6.33
C GLU A 121 14.77 -25.57 -5.53
N ALA A 122 15.24 -26.35 -4.57
CA ALA A 122 16.44 -26.07 -3.78
C ALA A 122 17.70 -25.92 -4.66
N TYR A 123 17.83 -26.74 -5.70
CA TYR A 123 18.96 -26.63 -6.66
C TYR A 123 18.89 -25.39 -7.53
N LEU A 124 17.69 -24.94 -7.91
CA LEU A 124 17.47 -23.79 -8.78
C LEU A 124 17.46 -22.47 -8.01
N LEU A 125 17.04 -22.48 -6.75
CA LEU A 125 16.85 -21.29 -5.95
C LEU A 125 18.09 -20.38 -5.85
N PRO A 126 19.33 -20.88 -5.67
CA PRO A 126 20.54 -20.06 -5.68
C PRO A 126 20.81 -19.36 -7.02
N LYS A 127 20.26 -19.89 -8.11
CA LYS A 127 20.46 -19.40 -9.49
C LYS A 127 19.26 -18.57 -9.99
N ALA A 128 18.22 -18.43 -9.18
CA ALA A 128 17.00 -17.72 -9.53
C ALA A 128 17.26 -16.22 -9.67
N PHE A 129 16.55 -15.58 -10.61
CA PHE A 129 16.59 -14.12 -10.76
C PHE A 129 15.97 -13.44 -9.54
N VAL A 130 16.59 -12.36 -9.09
CA VAL A 130 16.06 -11.54 -8.02
C VAL A 130 15.29 -10.37 -8.62
N ARG A 131 14.07 -10.17 -8.17
CA ARG A 131 13.25 -8.99 -8.49
C ARG A 131 13.14 -8.10 -7.27
N ASP A 132 13.62 -6.88 -7.43
CA ASP A 132 13.55 -5.86 -6.42
C ASP A 132 12.28 -5.04 -6.52
N THR A 133 11.72 -4.70 -5.36
CA THR A 133 10.62 -3.75 -5.23
C THR A 133 10.91 -2.84 -4.05
N ILE A 134 10.82 -1.53 -4.26
CA ILE A 134 10.94 -0.53 -3.20
C ILE A 134 9.53 -0.07 -2.82
N MET A 135 9.25 -0.04 -1.54
CA MET A 135 8.02 0.46 -0.96
C MET A 135 8.34 1.71 -0.13
N PRO A 136 7.83 2.87 -0.54
CA PRO A 136 7.88 4.07 0.29
C PRO A 136 6.99 3.91 1.53
N ILE A 137 7.42 4.51 2.63
CA ILE A 137 6.67 4.62 3.87
C ILE A 137 6.71 6.08 4.28
N LEU A 138 5.54 6.64 4.55
CA LEU A 138 5.37 8.01 5.01
C LEU A 138 4.98 7.99 6.49
N VAL A 139 5.73 8.71 7.32
CA VAL A 139 5.49 8.83 8.76
C VAL A 139 5.07 10.26 9.06
N TYR A 140 3.80 10.45 9.37
CA TYR A 140 3.22 11.71 9.83
C TYR A 140 3.19 11.74 11.36
N LYS A 141 2.71 12.83 11.93
CA LYS A 141 2.62 13.01 13.37
C LYS A 141 1.67 12.00 14.03
N ASP A 142 0.57 11.69 13.37
CA ASP A 142 -0.56 10.89 13.89
C ASP A 142 -0.88 9.65 13.05
N LYS A 143 -0.14 9.44 11.96
CA LYS A 143 -0.38 8.32 11.04
C LYS A 143 0.90 7.83 10.36
N ILE A 144 0.91 6.55 10.00
CA ILE A 144 1.90 5.94 9.12
C ILE A 144 1.19 5.41 7.88
N VAL A 145 1.81 5.59 6.72
CA VAL A 145 1.25 5.14 5.44
C VAL A 145 2.23 4.21 4.74
N PHE A 146 1.84 2.96 4.56
CA PHE A 146 2.56 2.00 3.75
C PHE A 146 2.12 2.12 2.28
N CYS A 147 3.01 2.52 1.40
CA CYS A 147 2.69 2.79 -0.01
C CYS A 147 2.61 1.50 -0.84
N THR A 148 1.65 0.65 -0.54
CA THR A 148 1.42 -0.66 -1.18
C THR A 148 -0.05 -1.04 -1.18
N THR A 149 -0.45 -1.97 -2.07
CA THR A 149 -1.73 -2.68 -2.01
C THR A 149 -1.58 -4.10 -1.45
N SER A 150 -0.35 -4.53 -1.15
CA SER A 150 -0.05 -5.89 -0.69
C SER A 150 -0.04 -5.95 0.83
N ALA A 151 -1.05 -6.60 1.42
CA ALA A 151 -1.10 -6.83 2.87
C ALA A 151 0.17 -7.56 3.36
N LYS A 152 0.65 -8.58 2.63
CA LYS A 152 1.87 -9.31 2.99
C LYS A 152 3.10 -8.39 3.08
N LYS A 153 3.30 -7.48 2.11
CA LYS A 153 4.43 -6.55 2.14
C LYS A 153 4.27 -5.52 3.26
N MET A 154 3.05 -5.07 3.51
CA MET A 154 2.74 -4.18 4.63
C MET A 154 3.09 -4.86 5.97
N GLU A 155 2.64 -6.10 6.20
CA GLU A 155 2.94 -6.86 7.42
C GLU A 155 4.45 -7.07 7.62
N GLN A 156 5.18 -7.38 6.55
CA GLN A 156 6.64 -7.52 6.58
C GLN A 156 7.35 -6.21 6.96
N ALA A 157 6.91 -5.08 6.38
CA ALA A 157 7.44 -3.77 6.75
C ALA A 157 7.03 -3.39 8.18
N HIS A 158 5.80 -3.62 8.58
CA HIS A 158 5.32 -3.43 9.93
C HIS A 158 6.18 -4.19 10.96
N SER A 159 6.58 -5.43 10.63
CA SER A 159 7.49 -6.22 11.48
C SER A 159 8.84 -5.53 11.69
N ILE A 160 9.41 -4.86 10.65
CA ILE A 160 10.65 -4.08 10.80
C ILE A 160 10.43 -2.93 11.79
N PHE A 161 9.32 -2.19 11.65
CA PHE A 161 9.03 -1.04 12.53
C PHE A 161 8.79 -1.48 13.98
N ASN A 162 8.09 -2.59 14.20
CA ASN A 162 7.92 -3.16 15.54
C ASN A 162 9.26 -3.52 16.19
N GLN A 163 10.14 -4.19 15.47
CA GLN A 163 11.47 -4.54 15.99
C GLN A 163 12.32 -3.30 16.24
N LEU A 164 12.29 -2.32 15.34
CA LEU A 164 12.98 -1.04 15.50
C LEU A 164 12.48 -0.29 16.73
N ALA A 165 11.17 -0.21 16.91
CA ALA A 165 10.53 0.44 18.03
C ALA A 165 10.90 -0.23 19.36
N GLN A 166 10.83 -1.55 19.43
CA GLN A 166 11.26 -2.33 20.60
C GLN A 166 12.75 -2.08 20.94
N ALA A 167 13.63 -2.14 19.94
CA ALA A 167 15.06 -1.89 20.12
C ALA A 167 15.36 -0.46 20.62
N ARG A 168 14.46 0.49 20.38
CA ARG A 168 14.61 1.92 20.72
C ARG A 168 13.69 2.39 21.83
N LYS A 169 12.84 1.54 22.37
CA LYS A 169 11.81 1.90 23.36
C LYS A 169 10.96 3.08 22.87
N VAL A 170 10.64 3.06 21.58
CA VAL A 170 9.71 3.99 20.95
C VAL A 170 8.35 3.32 20.96
N ASP A 171 7.34 4.03 21.41
CA ASP A 171 5.97 3.56 21.32
C ASP A 171 5.55 3.53 19.85
N PHE A 172 5.17 2.33 19.36
CA PHE A 172 4.74 2.09 18.01
C PHE A 172 3.65 1.03 18.03
N GLU A 173 2.43 1.49 18.16
CA GLU A 173 1.23 0.66 18.09
C GLU A 173 0.34 1.20 16.96
N PRO A 174 0.54 0.74 15.72
CA PRO A 174 -0.31 1.14 14.62
C PRO A 174 -1.67 0.47 14.74
N HIS A 175 -2.71 1.27 14.72
CA HIS A 175 -4.09 0.84 14.71
C HIS A 175 -4.68 1.06 13.33
N TYR A 176 -5.54 0.13 12.88
CA TYR A 176 -6.42 0.44 11.76
C TYR A 176 -7.28 1.64 12.17
N PHE A 177 -7.51 2.54 11.23
CA PHE A 177 -8.57 3.50 11.42
C PHE A 177 -9.86 2.72 11.65
N ASP A 178 -10.51 2.98 12.78
CA ASP A 178 -11.77 2.31 13.10
C ASP A 178 -12.89 2.96 12.29
N PHE A 179 -13.42 2.20 11.35
CA PHE A 179 -14.50 2.66 10.50
C PHE A 179 -15.50 1.52 10.33
N GLU A 180 -16.33 1.35 11.31
CA GLU A 180 -17.41 0.36 11.28
C GLU A 180 -18.32 0.54 10.06
N HIS A 181 -18.34 1.74 9.46
CA HIS A 181 -19.29 2.13 8.43
C HIS A 181 -18.69 2.57 7.08
N ILE A 182 -17.41 2.23 6.78
CA ILE A 182 -16.78 2.66 5.52
C ILE A 182 -17.62 2.30 4.27
N ASN A 183 -18.24 1.12 4.26
CA ASN A 183 -19.10 0.70 3.15
C ASN A 183 -20.36 1.55 3.05
N PHE A 184 -20.91 2.01 4.19
CA PHE A 184 -22.04 2.92 4.22
C PHE A 184 -21.66 4.25 3.58
N HIS A 185 -20.59 4.89 4.04
CA HIS A 185 -20.13 6.18 3.51
C HIS A 185 -19.74 6.10 2.03
N MET A 186 -19.05 5.04 1.61
CA MET A 186 -18.75 4.80 0.20
C MET A 186 -20.02 4.63 -0.63
N THR A 187 -21.05 4.00 -0.06
CA THR A 187 -22.34 3.80 -0.72
C THR A 187 -23.09 5.11 -0.83
N GLN A 188 -23.09 5.96 0.22
CA GLN A 188 -23.67 7.29 0.16
C GLN A 188 -22.97 8.17 -0.86
N LEU A 189 -21.64 8.21 -0.87
CA LEU A 189 -20.90 8.92 -1.89
C LEU A 189 -21.29 8.49 -3.32
N ALA A 190 -21.45 7.17 -3.53
CA ALA A 190 -21.87 6.67 -4.85
C ALA A 190 -23.32 7.05 -5.20
N LYS A 191 -24.18 7.29 -4.21
CA LYS A 191 -25.56 7.76 -4.41
C LYS A 191 -25.61 9.27 -4.65
N ASP A 192 -24.90 10.02 -3.83
CA ASP A 192 -25.01 11.48 -3.80
C ASP A 192 -24.07 12.16 -4.81
N GLY A 193 -23.04 11.44 -5.25
CA GLY A 193 -22.06 11.90 -6.23
C GLY A 193 -20.93 12.73 -5.63
N VAL A 194 -21.12 13.36 -4.48
CA VAL A 194 -20.18 14.27 -3.84
C VAL A 194 -20.19 14.06 -2.33
N PHE A 195 -19.01 14.07 -1.71
CA PHE A 195 -18.86 14.32 -0.28
C PHE A 195 -18.73 15.83 -0.06
N HIS A 196 -19.69 16.40 0.63
CA HIS A 196 -19.61 17.75 1.16
C HIS A 196 -18.98 17.67 2.55
N PHE A 197 -17.98 18.49 2.79
CA PHE A 197 -17.50 18.81 4.12
C PHE A 197 -18.32 20.01 4.59
N ASP A 198 -18.86 19.97 5.79
CA ASP A 198 -19.70 21.05 6.32
C ASP A 198 -18.93 22.33 6.66
N ASP A 199 -17.59 22.30 6.56
CA ASP A 199 -16.74 23.43 6.86
C ASP A 199 -16.27 24.15 5.58
N GLU A 200 -16.56 25.44 5.47
CA GLU A 200 -16.17 26.30 4.33
C GLU A 200 -14.63 26.45 4.19
N ASP A 201 -13.87 25.97 5.18
CA ASP A 201 -12.41 26.08 5.22
C ASP A 201 -11.67 24.98 4.42
N TYR A 202 -12.36 23.96 3.90
CA TYR A 202 -11.71 22.92 3.11
C TYR A 202 -11.46 23.33 1.66
N ALA A 203 -10.18 23.38 1.30
CA ALA A 203 -9.75 23.63 -0.07
C ALA A 203 -10.06 22.47 -1.05
N TYR A 204 -10.63 21.37 -0.57
CA TYR A 204 -10.86 20.17 -1.37
C TYR A 204 -12.24 19.56 -1.09
N ARG A 205 -12.80 18.89 -2.11
CA ARG A 205 -13.97 18.01 -1.98
C ARG A 205 -13.69 16.68 -2.68
N PHE A 206 -14.47 15.64 -2.38
CA PHE A 206 -14.42 14.38 -3.09
C PHE A 206 -15.65 14.20 -3.96
N ASP A 207 -15.44 13.98 -5.25
CA ASP A 207 -16.46 13.62 -6.21
C ASP A 207 -16.40 12.10 -6.49
N ALA A 208 -17.56 11.45 -6.62
CA ALA A 208 -17.63 10.07 -7.06
C ALA A 208 -17.12 9.96 -8.50
N GLY A 209 -16.26 8.99 -8.75
CA GLY A 209 -15.72 8.71 -10.08
C GLY A 209 -16.66 7.86 -10.94
N THR A 210 -16.11 7.29 -12.01
CA THR A 210 -16.87 6.52 -13.00
C THR A 210 -16.72 5.00 -12.83
N SER A 211 -16.19 4.53 -11.71
CA SER A 211 -15.94 3.12 -11.47
C SER A 211 -16.23 2.71 -10.01
N GLY A 212 -16.76 1.51 -9.84
CA GLY A 212 -17.01 0.96 -8.51
C GLY A 212 -17.19 -0.56 -8.52
N VAL A 213 -17.02 -1.16 -7.36
CA VAL A 213 -17.33 -2.56 -7.09
C VAL A 213 -18.35 -2.59 -5.96
N PHE A 214 -19.46 -3.23 -6.21
CA PHE A 214 -20.59 -3.33 -5.30
C PHE A 214 -20.85 -4.80 -4.98
N LYS A 215 -21.09 -5.09 -3.70
CA LYS A 215 -21.38 -6.45 -3.24
C LYS A 215 -22.72 -6.47 -2.50
N ARG A 216 -23.33 -7.64 -2.49
CA ARG A 216 -24.51 -7.97 -1.70
C ARG A 216 -24.15 -9.09 -0.73
N ASP A 217 -24.92 -9.26 0.34
CA ASP A 217 -24.64 -10.24 1.41
C ASP A 217 -24.60 -11.69 0.91
N ASP A 218 -25.33 -12.01 -0.16
CA ASP A 218 -25.28 -13.31 -0.83
C ASP A 218 -24.03 -13.53 -1.70
N LYS A 219 -23.02 -12.63 -1.59
CA LYS A 219 -21.77 -12.60 -2.36
C LYS A 219 -21.92 -12.25 -3.85
N ALA A 220 -23.10 -11.86 -4.30
CA ALA A 220 -23.26 -11.31 -5.64
C ALA A 220 -22.42 -10.05 -5.79
N THR A 221 -21.74 -9.90 -6.92
CA THR A 221 -20.83 -8.78 -7.18
C THR A 221 -21.22 -8.09 -8.51
N ALA A 222 -21.40 -6.78 -8.45
CA ALA A 222 -21.54 -5.91 -9.62
C ALA A 222 -20.28 -5.05 -9.77
N ARG A 223 -19.79 -4.90 -10.99
CA ARG A 223 -18.66 -4.04 -11.33
C ARG A 223 -19.10 -3.02 -12.36
N ILE A 224 -18.95 -1.76 -12.00
CA ILE A 224 -19.22 -0.62 -12.89
C ILE A 224 -17.88 -0.09 -13.37
N LYS A 225 -17.81 0.25 -14.64
CA LYS A 225 -16.62 0.81 -15.26
C LYS A 225 -17.02 1.81 -16.32
N ASP A 226 -16.34 2.94 -16.33
CA ASP A 226 -16.55 4.02 -17.31
C ASP A 226 -18.01 4.54 -17.36
N ARG A 227 -18.72 4.54 -16.21
CA ARG A 227 -20.08 5.05 -16.09
C ARG A 227 -20.23 5.84 -14.80
N ASP A 228 -20.89 6.98 -14.88
CA ASP A 228 -21.25 7.79 -13.73
C ASP A 228 -22.01 6.94 -12.69
N LEU A 229 -21.57 6.98 -11.45
CA LEU A 229 -22.15 6.20 -10.37
C LEU A 229 -23.53 6.74 -9.96
N SER A 230 -23.84 8.01 -10.23
CA SER A 230 -25.16 8.60 -10.03
C SER A 230 -26.20 8.16 -11.08
N HIS A 231 -25.77 7.44 -12.15
CA HIS A 231 -26.68 6.99 -13.20
C HIS A 231 -27.75 6.04 -12.68
N ALA A 232 -28.98 6.18 -13.16
CA ALA A 232 -30.16 5.43 -12.72
C ALA A 232 -29.98 3.90 -12.68
N ASP A 233 -29.20 3.32 -13.61
CA ASP A 233 -28.92 1.87 -13.59
C ASP A 233 -28.00 1.45 -12.47
N VAL A 234 -27.10 2.35 -12.01
CA VAL A 234 -26.24 2.10 -10.86
C VAL A 234 -27.05 2.25 -9.57
N GLN A 235 -27.93 3.25 -9.52
CA GLN A 235 -28.83 3.48 -8.38
C GLN A 235 -29.72 2.26 -8.08
N LYS A 236 -30.15 1.53 -9.09
CA LYS A 236 -30.88 0.26 -8.94
C LYS A 236 -30.12 -0.83 -8.17
N LEU A 237 -28.79 -0.77 -8.13
CA LEU A 237 -28.00 -1.70 -7.31
C LEU A 237 -28.28 -1.47 -5.83
N PHE A 238 -28.38 -0.22 -5.41
CA PHE A 238 -28.64 0.14 -4.01
C PHE A 238 -30.07 -0.28 -3.59
N ASP A 239 -31.04 -0.15 -4.49
CA ASP A 239 -32.43 -0.65 -4.28
C ASP A 239 -32.44 -2.18 -4.08
N ASN A 240 -31.45 -2.88 -4.63
CA ASN A 240 -31.27 -4.32 -4.49
C ASN A 240 -30.25 -4.70 -3.40
N SER A 241 -30.03 -3.85 -2.41
CA SER A 241 -29.18 -4.08 -1.24
C SER A 241 -27.70 -4.34 -1.57
N TYR A 242 -27.18 -3.79 -2.66
CA TYR A 242 -25.75 -3.74 -2.91
C TYR A 242 -25.13 -2.57 -2.15
N HIS A 243 -23.96 -2.78 -1.57
CA HIS A 243 -23.14 -1.76 -0.94
C HIS A 243 -21.79 -1.63 -1.66
N ALA A 244 -21.19 -0.45 -1.61
CA ALA A 244 -19.91 -0.19 -2.25
C ALA A 244 -18.76 -0.82 -1.45
N THR A 245 -17.89 -1.57 -2.13
CA THR A 245 -16.66 -2.13 -1.55
C THR A 245 -15.40 -1.57 -2.18
N GLU A 246 -15.51 -1.00 -3.36
CA GLU A 246 -14.49 -0.18 -4.00
C GLU A 246 -15.20 0.94 -4.76
N ILE A 247 -14.68 2.16 -4.67
CA ILE A 247 -15.22 3.32 -5.38
C ILE A 247 -14.09 4.17 -5.93
N GLY A 248 -14.16 4.53 -7.21
CA GLY A 248 -13.33 5.55 -7.82
C GLY A 248 -13.72 6.92 -7.29
N MET A 249 -12.74 7.74 -6.97
CA MET A 249 -12.92 9.08 -6.41
C MET A 249 -12.01 10.07 -7.11
N THR A 250 -12.49 11.30 -7.22
CA THR A 250 -11.70 12.46 -7.64
C THR A 250 -11.67 13.46 -6.49
N MET A 251 -10.47 13.85 -6.07
CA MET A 251 -10.27 14.97 -5.17
C MET A 251 -10.19 16.23 -6.02
N PHE A 252 -11.11 17.14 -5.81
CA PHE A 252 -11.23 18.41 -6.53
C PHE A 252 -10.74 19.55 -5.64
N ASP A 253 -9.83 20.37 -6.17
CA ASP A 253 -9.39 21.60 -5.52
C ASP A 253 -10.44 22.69 -5.76
N THR A 254 -11.10 23.13 -4.70
CA THR A 254 -12.17 24.14 -4.78
C THR A 254 -11.64 25.56 -4.99
N VAL A 255 -10.38 25.82 -4.62
CA VAL A 255 -9.72 27.10 -4.80
C VAL A 255 -9.22 27.26 -6.22
N GLU A 256 -8.54 26.24 -6.74
CA GLU A 256 -7.99 26.29 -8.10
C GLU A 256 -9.01 25.88 -9.17
N GLY A 257 -10.15 25.30 -8.77
CA GLY A 257 -11.22 24.88 -9.68
C GLY A 257 -10.82 23.74 -10.60
N LYS A 258 -9.95 22.83 -10.16
CA LYS A 258 -9.45 21.70 -10.96
C LYS A 258 -9.34 20.40 -10.16
N ASP A 259 -9.28 19.28 -10.86
CA ASP A 259 -8.95 17.98 -10.24
C ASP A 259 -7.54 18.04 -9.64
N ALA A 260 -7.39 17.62 -8.39
CA ALA A 260 -6.10 17.55 -7.70
C ALA A 260 -5.55 16.11 -7.72
N ALA A 261 -6.40 15.12 -7.50
CA ALA A 261 -6.02 13.72 -7.52
C ALA A 261 -7.18 12.80 -7.92
N GLN A 262 -6.86 11.66 -8.51
CA GLN A 262 -7.79 10.58 -8.78
C GLN A 262 -7.28 9.30 -8.13
N PHE A 263 -8.17 8.52 -7.51
CA PHE A 263 -7.83 7.27 -6.86
C PHE A 263 -9.07 6.36 -6.72
N THR A 264 -8.85 5.14 -6.26
CA THR A 264 -9.92 4.22 -5.84
C THR A 264 -9.76 3.93 -4.36
N LEU A 265 -10.79 4.16 -3.57
CA LEU A 265 -10.88 3.78 -2.16
C LEU A 265 -11.51 2.39 -2.05
N THR A 266 -11.03 1.57 -1.11
CA THR A 266 -11.56 0.24 -0.82
C THR A 266 -12.12 0.14 0.59
N GLU A 267 -12.98 -0.85 0.84
CA GLU A 267 -13.52 -1.19 2.16
C GLU A 267 -12.45 -1.48 3.24
N LYS A 268 -11.19 -1.68 2.82
CA LYS A 268 -10.04 -1.91 3.71
C LYS A 268 -9.14 -0.68 3.84
N TRP A 269 -9.66 0.49 3.55
CA TRP A 269 -8.87 1.73 3.60
C TRP A 269 -7.62 1.75 2.73
N VAL A 270 -7.64 1.02 1.64
CA VAL A 270 -6.56 1.08 0.67
C VAL A 270 -6.92 2.06 -0.43
N VAL A 271 -6.13 3.11 -0.54
CA VAL A 271 -6.11 3.98 -1.71
C VAL A 271 -5.34 3.27 -2.81
N LYS A 272 -5.96 3.06 -3.96
CA LYS A 272 -5.37 2.40 -5.14
C LYS A 272 -5.34 3.33 -6.33
N GLY A 273 -4.38 3.12 -7.23
CA GLY A 273 -4.36 3.80 -8.52
C GLY A 273 -4.20 5.31 -8.43
N LEU A 274 -3.58 5.82 -7.36
CA LEU A 274 -3.39 7.25 -7.12
C LEU A 274 -2.67 7.91 -8.31
N LYS A 275 -3.32 8.93 -8.85
CA LYS A 275 -2.81 9.82 -9.91
C LYS A 275 -2.97 11.25 -9.44
N LEU A 276 -1.91 12.01 -9.41
CA LEU A 276 -1.93 13.44 -9.13
C LEU A 276 -2.04 14.21 -10.44
N ALA A 277 -2.85 15.28 -10.46
CA ALA A 277 -3.03 16.11 -11.64
C ALA A 277 -1.72 16.83 -12.01
N ASP A 278 -1.02 17.38 -11.03
CA ASP A 278 0.23 18.14 -11.22
C ASP A 278 1.45 17.28 -11.57
N LYS A 279 1.24 15.99 -11.82
CA LYS A 279 2.31 15.04 -12.13
C LYS A 279 3.11 15.40 -13.39
N ASP A 280 2.51 16.07 -14.34
CA ASP A 280 3.19 16.45 -15.58
C ASP A 280 4.14 17.63 -15.37
N GLU A 281 3.86 18.51 -14.42
CA GLU A 281 4.80 19.55 -13.97
C GLU A 281 6.01 18.93 -13.26
N LEU A 282 5.81 17.87 -12.48
CA LEU A 282 6.89 17.14 -11.79
C LEU A 282 7.79 16.33 -12.73
N ARG A 283 7.31 15.94 -13.91
CA ARG A 283 8.16 15.25 -14.91
C ARG A 283 9.27 16.13 -15.47
N THR A 284 9.15 17.43 -15.35
CA THR A 284 10.17 18.41 -15.73
C THR A 284 11.19 18.67 -14.62
N HIS A 285 10.87 18.30 -13.37
CA HIS A 285 11.78 18.40 -12.23
C HIS A 285 12.47 17.04 -11.99
N GLU A 286 13.78 17.01 -12.18
CA GLU A 286 14.64 15.86 -11.87
C GLU A 286 14.71 15.58 -10.35
N ASP A 287 13.96 16.32 -9.53
CA ASP A 287 14.01 16.26 -8.08
C ASP A 287 13.07 15.21 -7.51
N ALA A 288 13.66 14.11 -7.07
CA ALA A 288 12.97 13.04 -6.38
C ALA A 288 12.32 13.50 -5.06
N HIS A 289 12.94 14.45 -4.35
CA HIS A 289 12.41 15.02 -3.12
C HIS A 289 11.07 15.73 -3.37
N ALA A 290 11.00 16.63 -4.35
CA ALA A 290 9.77 17.33 -4.71
C ALA A 290 8.64 16.36 -5.07
N THR A 291 8.96 15.29 -5.81
CA THR A 291 7.99 14.24 -6.15
C THR A 291 7.41 13.58 -4.92
N TYR A 292 8.24 13.11 -3.98
CA TYR A 292 7.75 12.45 -2.77
C TYR A 292 7.07 13.42 -1.81
N TRP A 293 7.54 14.67 -1.72
CA TRP A 293 6.89 15.72 -0.96
C TRP A 293 5.45 15.95 -1.43
N LEU A 294 5.24 16.06 -2.75
CA LEU A 294 3.91 16.27 -3.32
C LEU A 294 2.99 15.06 -3.03
N TYR A 295 3.47 13.83 -3.23
CA TYR A 295 2.70 12.65 -2.87
C TYR A 295 2.37 12.62 -1.37
N ALA A 296 3.31 12.95 -0.49
CA ALA A 296 3.08 13.01 0.94
C ALA A 296 2.01 14.05 1.29
N LYS A 297 2.10 15.25 0.71
CA LYS A 297 1.08 16.29 0.91
C LYS A 297 -0.31 15.79 0.55
N TYR A 298 -0.51 15.28 -0.67
CA TYR A 298 -1.83 14.83 -1.11
C TYR A 298 -2.33 13.58 -0.38
N ILE A 299 -1.47 12.60 -0.10
CA ILE A 299 -1.86 11.43 0.69
C ILE A 299 -2.26 11.85 2.12
N GLY A 300 -1.52 12.78 2.72
CA GLY A 300 -1.86 13.34 4.03
C GLY A 300 -3.27 13.93 4.03
N VAL A 301 -3.56 14.82 3.09
CA VAL A 301 -4.86 15.46 2.92
C VAL A 301 -5.97 14.43 2.64
N ILE A 302 -5.75 13.50 1.70
CA ILE A 302 -6.74 12.44 1.39
C ILE A 302 -7.11 11.66 2.65
N VAL A 303 -6.12 11.25 3.43
CA VAL A 303 -6.37 10.45 4.64
C VAL A 303 -7.11 11.26 5.70
N ASP A 304 -6.74 12.54 5.90
CA ASP A 304 -7.38 13.39 6.90
C ASP A 304 -8.83 13.70 6.54
N LEU A 305 -9.10 14.11 5.31
CA LEU A 305 -10.45 14.41 4.83
C LEU A 305 -11.35 13.16 4.83
N LEU A 306 -10.83 12.00 4.39
CA LEU A 306 -11.60 10.76 4.47
C LEU A 306 -11.92 10.36 5.91
N ARG A 307 -10.97 10.55 6.83
CA ARG A 307 -11.17 10.28 8.25
C ARG A 307 -12.27 11.17 8.83
N GLU A 308 -12.26 12.45 8.51
CA GLU A 308 -13.24 13.40 8.96
C GLU A 308 -14.63 13.10 8.39
N ALA A 309 -14.75 12.98 7.07
CA ALA A 309 -16.00 12.64 6.40
C ALA A 309 -16.67 11.37 6.92
N MET A 310 -15.88 10.44 7.45
CA MET A 310 -16.39 9.17 7.95
C MET A 310 -16.63 9.15 9.47
N SER A 311 -16.12 10.14 10.21
CA SER A 311 -16.38 10.27 11.65
C SER A 311 -17.68 11.00 11.95
N GLU A 312 -18.11 11.93 11.11
CA GLU A 312 -19.30 12.78 11.34
C GLU A 312 -20.64 12.06 11.10
N GLY A 313 -20.64 10.93 10.39
CA GLY A 313 -21.88 10.18 10.09
C GLY A 313 -22.41 9.26 11.20
N GLY A 314 -21.72 9.15 12.34
CA GLY A 314 -22.05 8.20 13.41
C GLY A 314 -23.01 8.71 14.49
N GLU A 315 -23.19 10.02 14.63
CA GLU A 315 -23.97 10.59 15.76
C GLU A 315 -25.47 10.81 15.49
N SER A 316 -25.96 10.66 14.25
CA SER A 316 -27.36 11.03 13.95
C SER A 316 -28.38 9.87 13.89
N ALA A 317 -27.99 8.62 14.17
CA ALA A 317 -28.90 7.47 14.03
C ALA A 317 -29.44 6.90 15.33
N ASP A 318 -28.93 7.26 16.50
CA ASP A 318 -29.33 6.67 17.79
C ASP A 318 -30.17 7.56 18.71
N ASP A 319 -30.50 8.79 18.32
CA ASP A 319 -31.31 9.70 19.15
C ASP A 319 -32.84 9.74 18.82
N GLU A 320 -33.32 8.85 17.94
CA GLU A 320 -34.77 8.69 17.70
C GLU A 320 -35.23 7.22 17.87
N LEU A 321 -35.22 6.71 19.09
CA LEU A 321 -36.05 5.56 19.52
C LEU A 321 -36.55 5.72 20.94
#